data_27bf88cf5f7dac0cea7a5ebeb1cf89c4
#
_entry.id   27bf88cf5f7dac0cea7a5ebeb1cf89c4
#
_cell.length_a   1.000
_cell.length_b   1.000
_cell.length_c   1.000
_cell.angle_alpha   90.00
_cell.angle_beta   90.00
_cell.angle_gamma   90.00
#
_symmetry.space_group_name_H-M   'P 1'
#
loop_
_entity.id
_entity.type
_entity.pdbx_description
1 polymer ?
#
loop_
_entity_poly.entity_id
_entity_poly.type
_entity_poly.pdbx_seq_one_letter_code
_entity_poly.pdbx_strand_id
1 'polypeptide(L)'
;MIEQIIKNVLNEMTSRLDLEQMEHLSNILYLNFHGKEIQEEHTELVDTGEDGDEAKIRMFVASKIAMNRKRKTLQHYVKEVRNVLAFLGKSIDAVTGMDLRMYYGYMREKRGIKAVTMQTRLHYLSSFWDFLITEELVRSNPVKKVGTLKLEKEIKKPFSAEEMERLRDACPGVRDRAMIEFLYSTGVRVSEMAALNVGDIEMGRQELIVYGKGSKERKTYLTDSAKFYLKRYLKERDAKDNEPLFGAEHRPDRRLTVAGIQYMLRQLGARAGVEKTHPHRFRRTIATDLLARGMPIEQVKEFLGHEKLDTTLIYCTVKEEQVKASHRKYA
;
A
#
# COMPACT_ATOMS: atom_id res chain seq x y z
N MET A 1 -2.03 -2.72 -37.03
CA MET A 1 -2.77 -3.03 -35.78
C MET A 1 -3.37 -1.77 -35.16
N ILE A 2 -2.59 -0.76 -34.75
CA ILE A 2 -3.09 0.49 -34.14
C ILE A 2 -4.14 1.20 -35.00
N GLU A 3 -3.89 1.37 -36.29
CA GLU A 3 -4.83 2.01 -37.21
C GLU A 3 -6.18 1.26 -37.29
N GLN A 4 -6.15 -0.07 -37.21
CA GLN A 4 -7.36 -0.88 -37.21
C GLN A 4 -8.16 -0.70 -35.91
N ILE A 5 -7.48 -0.58 -34.77
CA ILE A 5 -8.12 -0.32 -33.47
C ILE A 5 -8.75 1.06 -33.47
N ILE A 6 -8.02 2.09 -33.93
CA ILE A 6 -8.55 3.45 -34.04
C ILE A 6 -9.80 3.47 -34.93
N LYS A 7 -9.74 2.80 -36.10
CA LYS A 7 -10.84 2.71 -37.05
C LYS A 7 -12.06 2.01 -36.44
N ASN A 8 -11.86 0.94 -35.67
CA ASN A 8 -12.95 0.24 -35.00
C ASN A 8 -13.61 1.12 -33.93
N VAL A 9 -12.82 1.80 -33.08
CA VAL A 9 -13.34 2.73 -32.08
C VAL A 9 -14.15 3.88 -32.72
N LEU A 10 -13.61 4.48 -33.77
CA LEU A 10 -14.31 5.55 -34.50
C LEU A 10 -15.63 5.05 -35.12
N ASN A 11 -15.63 3.84 -35.71
CA ASN A 11 -16.84 3.26 -36.26
C ASN A 11 -17.93 2.99 -35.20
N GLU A 12 -17.55 2.47 -34.04
CA GLU A 12 -18.49 2.23 -32.93
C GLU A 12 -19.06 3.53 -32.35
N MET A 13 -18.31 4.62 -32.38
CA MET A 13 -18.71 5.91 -31.83
C MET A 13 -19.49 6.78 -32.83
N THR A 14 -19.52 6.43 -34.13
CA THR A 14 -20.18 7.22 -35.18
C THR A 14 -21.67 7.44 -34.94
N SER A 15 -22.34 6.50 -34.27
CA SER A 15 -23.80 6.63 -33.94
C SER A 15 -24.04 7.40 -32.62
N ARG A 16 -23.01 7.78 -31.87
CA ARG A 16 -23.10 8.34 -30.51
C ARG A 16 -22.51 9.75 -30.39
N LEU A 17 -21.71 10.18 -31.34
CA LEU A 17 -21.00 11.45 -31.33
C LEU A 17 -21.35 12.26 -32.57
N ASP A 18 -21.37 13.59 -32.45
CA ASP A 18 -21.46 14.51 -33.57
C ASP A 18 -20.13 14.63 -34.35
N LEU A 19 -20.12 15.33 -35.47
CA LEU A 19 -18.96 15.46 -36.35
C LEU A 19 -17.76 16.12 -35.64
N GLU A 20 -17.97 17.13 -34.82
CA GLU A 20 -16.93 17.86 -34.12
C GLU A 20 -16.32 16.99 -33.02
N GLN A 21 -17.15 16.28 -32.27
CA GLN A 21 -16.73 15.31 -31.26
C GLN A 21 -15.97 14.12 -31.87
N MET A 22 -16.38 13.64 -33.05
CA MET A 22 -15.69 12.58 -33.77
C MET A 22 -14.31 13.01 -34.25
N GLU A 23 -14.18 14.23 -34.77
CA GLU A 23 -12.87 14.78 -35.16
C GLU A 23 -11.96 14.96 -33.96
N HIS A 24 -12.49 15.44 -32.86
CA HIS A 24 -11.74 15.59 -31.59
C HIS A 24 -11.29 14.23 -31.03
N LEU A 25 -12.16 13.21 -31.02
CA LEU A 25 -11.84 11.85 -30.63
C LEU A 25 -10.74 11.24 -31.52
N SER A 26 -10.88 11.41 -32.83
CA SER A 26 -9.89 10.95 -33.81
C SER A 26 -8.50 11.53 -33.52
N ASN A 27 -8.42 12.85 -33.34
CA ASN A 27 -7.16 13.53 -33.03
C ASN A 27 -6.53 13.03 -31.69
N ILE A 28 -7.35 12.83 -30.67
CA ILE A 28 -6.88 12.28 -29.38
C ILE A 28 -6.33 10.87 -29.55
N LEU A 29 -7.01 10.01 -30.30
CA LEU A 29 -6.56 8.62 -30.53
C LEU A 29 -5.24 8.60 -31.30
N TYR A 30 -5.13 9.34 -32.39
CA TYR A 30 -3.89 9.41 -33.17
C TYR A 30 -2.72 9.98 -32.36
N LEU A 31 -2.92 11.04 -31.57
CA LEU A 31 -1.88 11.62 -30.71
C LEU A 31 -1.42 10.66 -29.62
N ASN A 32 -2.35 9.93 -28.99
CA ASN A 32 -2.00 9.00 -27.91
C ASN A 32 -1.34 7.71 -28.37
N PHE A 33 -1.62 7.27 -29.61
CA PHE A 33 -1.03 6.05 -30.18
C PHE A 33 0.17 6.33 -31.09
N HIS A 34 0.46 7.59 -31.41
CA HIS A 34 1.60 7.94 -32.25
C HIS A 34 2.93 7.48 -31.62
N GLY A 35 3.70 6.70 -32.38
CA GLY A 35 4.99 6.16 -31.92
C GLY A 35 4.91 5.06 -30.85
N LYS A 36 3.73 4.50 -30.58
CA LYS A 36 3.57 3.34 -29.69
C LYS A 36 3.39 2.07 -30.50
N GLU A 37 4.04 1.00 -30.05
CA GLU A 37 3.76 -0.37 -30.53
C GLU A 37 2.78 -1.03 -29.55
N ILE A 38 1.68 -1.57 -30.08
CA ILE A 38 0.78 -2.44 -29.31
C ILE A 38 1.32 -3.85 -29.47
N GLN A 39 1.81 -4.42 -28.38
CA GLN A 39 2.08 -5.85 -28.28
C GLN A 39 0.80 -6.54 -27.83
N GLU A 40 0.31 -7.51 -28.61
CA GLU A 40 -0.75 -8.41 -28.16
C GLU A 40 -0.24 -9.20 -26.96
N GLU A 41 -0.95 -9.11 -25.84
CA GLU A 41 -0.74 -10.01 -24.70
C GLU A 41 -1.28 -11.38 -25.14
N HIS A 42 -0.45 -12.21 -25.75
CA HIS A 42 -0.81 -13.59 -26.07
C HIS A 42 -1.10 -14.35 -24.78
N THR A 43 -2.37 -14.65 -24.56
CA THR A 43 -2.87 -15.48 -23.45
C THR A 43 -2.79 -16.98 -23.75
N GLU A 44 -2.29 -17.37 -24.89
CA GLU A 44 -2.11 -18.78 -25.24
C GLU A 44 -0.75 -19.28 -24.76
N LEU A 45 -0.78 -20.42 -24.09
CA LEU A 45 0.39 -21.25 -23.75
C LEU A 45 0.93 -21.92 -25.02
N VAL A 46 1.30 -21.13 -26.03
CA VAL A 46 1.96 -21.63 -27.23
C VAL A 46 3.46 -21.58 -26.97
N ASP A 47 4.11 -22.68 -27.25
CA ASP A 47 5.57 -22.81 -27.28
C ASP A 47 6.14 -21.94 -28.41
N THR A 48 6.44 -20.68 -28.10
CA THR A 48 6.84 -19.63 -29.07
C THR A 48 8.34 -19.53 -29.20
N GLY A 49 9.13 -20.54 -28.89
CA GLY A 49 10.60 -20.46 -29.00
C GLY A 49 11.24 -19.32 -28.19
N GLU A 50 10.49 -18.76 -27.25
CA GLU A 50 10.96 -17.72 -26.35
C GLU A 50 11.97 -18.28 -25.35
N ASP A 51 12.85 -17.40 -24.87
CA ASP A 51 13.83 -17.70 -23.84
C ASP A 51 13.16 -18.48 -22.70
N GLY A 52 13.66 -19.67 -22.38
CA GLY A 52 13.08 -20.56 -21.36
C GLY A 52 12.88 -19.90 -19.99
N ASP A 53 13.56 -18.80 -19.72
CA ASP A 53 13.44 -18.01 -18.50
C ASP A 53 12.14 -17.21 -18.45
N GLU A 54 11.70 -16.58 -19.55
CA GLU A 54 10.43 -15.86 -19.58
C GLU A 54 9.24 -16.82 -19.51
N ALA A 55 9.34 -18.02 -20.10
CA ALA A 55 8.34 -19.07 -19.94
C ALA A 55 8.16 -19.45 -18.46
N LYS A 56 9.26 -19.68 -17.72
CA LYS A 56 9.25 -19.97 -16.27
C LYS A 56 8.63 -18.83 -15.45
N ILE A 57 8.92 -17.57 -15.80
CA ILE A 57 8.32 -16.40 -15.14
C ILE A 57 6.80 -16.35 -15.40
N ARG A 58 6.33 -16.60 -16.62
CA ARG A 58 4.89 -16.63 -16.93
C ARG A 58 4.16 -17.74 -16.18
N MET A 59 4.72 -18.95 -16.11
CA MET A 59 4.15 -20.06 -15.34
C MET A 59 4.00 -19.69 -13.86
N PHE A 60 5.03 -19.07 -13.26
CA PHE A 60 4.95 -18.56 -11.89
C PHE A 60 3.83 -17.52 -11.70
N VAL A 61 3.72 -16.56 -12.62
CA VAL A 61 2.68 -15.53 -12.56
C VAL A 61 1.29 -16.16 -12.65
N ALA A 62 1.08 -17.07 -13.60
CA ALA A 62 -0.19 -17.78 -13.80
C ALA A 62 -0.58 -18.58 -12.54
N SER A 63 0.36 -19.33 -11.94
CA SER A 63 0.14 -20.07 -10.68
C SER A 63 -0.28 -19.12 -9.54
N LYS A 64 0.39 -17.97 -9.40
CA LYS A 64 0.07 -17.00 -8.34
C LYS A 64 -1.26 -16.29 -8.58
N ILE A 65 -1.67 -16.07 -9.83
CA ILE A 65 -3.01 -15.55 -10.18
C ILE A 65 -4.07 -16.57 -9.79
N ALA A 66 -3.89 -17.86 -10.10
CA ALA A 66 -4.78 -18.94 -9.70
C ALA A 66 -4.96 -19.00 -8.17
N MET A 67 -3.92 -18.65 -7.40
CA MET A 67 -3.96 -18.53 -5.93
C MET A 67 -4.52 -17.16 -5.46
N ASN A 68 -5.18 -16.41 -6.31
CA ASN A 68 -5.80 -15.10 -6.01
C ASN A 68 -4.82 -14.05 -5.42
N ARG A 69 -3.55 -14.05 -5.87
CA ARG A 69 -2.58 -13.03 -5.47
C ARG A 69 -2.82 -11.72 -6.21
N LYS A 70 -2.70 -10.59 -5.50
CA LYS A 70 -2.92 -9.26 -6.10
C LYS A 70 -1.86 -8.97 -7.17
N ARG A 71 -2.27 -8.47 -8.34
CA ARG A 71 -1.39 -8.10 -9.48
C ARG A 71 -0.20 -7.23 -9.04
N LYS A 72 -0.42 -6.23 -8.17
CA LYS A 72 0.67 -5.38 -7.65
C LYS A 72 1.77 -6.17 -6.91
N THR A 73 1.39 -7.22 -6.19
CA THR A 73 2.36 -8.10 -5.52
C THR A 73 3.16 -8.88 -6.54
N LEU A 74 2.52 -9.41 -7.58
CA LEU A 74 3.17 -10.15 -8.64
C LEU A 74 4.19 -9.29 -9.40
N GLN A 75 3.86 -8.03 -9.67
CA GLN A 75 4.80 -7.08 -10.27
C GLN A 75 6.10 -6.94 -9.46
N HIS A 76 6.03 -6.96 -8.13
CA HIS A 76 7.24 -6.92 -7.29
C HIS A 76 8.08 -8.19 -7.40
N TYR A 77 7.45 -9.36 -7.46
CA TYR A 77 8.13 -10.63 -7.66
C TYR A 77 8.88 -10.63 -9.01
N VAL A 78 8.14 -10.41 -10.08
CA VAL A 78 8.69 -10.42 -11.46
C VAL A 78 9.79 -9.38 -11.63
N LYS A 79 9.56 -8.17 -11.13
CA LYS A 79 10.56 -7.09 -11.19
C LYS A 79 11.88 -7.50 -10.52
N GLU A 80 11.82 -8.14 -9.36
CA GLU A 80 13.06 -8.54 -8.66
C GLU A 80 13.76 -9.69 -9.36
N VAL A 81 13.03 -10.68 -9.88
CA VAL A 81 13.61 -11.76 -10.70
C VAL A 81 14.34 -11.18 -11.91
N ARG A 82 13.66 -10.33 -12.69
CA ARG A 82 14.25 -9.69 -13.87
C ARG A 82 15.46 -8.80 -13.55
N ASN A 83 15.41 -8.06 -12.43
CA ASN A 83 16.54 -7.25 -11.98
C ASN A 83 17.80 -8.10 -11.69
N VAL A 84 17.61 -9.26 -11.06
CA VAL A 84 18.71 -10.18 -10.76
C VAL A 84 19.28 -10.76 -12.03
N LEU A 85 18.44 -11.30 -12.92
CA LEU A 85 18.89 -11.90 -14.19
C LEU A 85 19.60 -10.88 -15.07
N ALA A 86 19.05 -9.67 -15.20
CA ALA A 86 19.68 -8.59 -15.97
C ALA A 86 21.03 -8.15 -15.39
N PHE A 87 21.18 -8.13 -14.05
CA PHE A 87 22.44 -7.80 -13.43
C PHE A 87 23.51 -8.89 -13.62
N LEU A 88 23.10 -10.15 -13.51
CA LEU A 88 24.01 -11.29 -13.59
C LEU A 88 24.36 -11.69 -15.04
N GLY A 89 23.51 -11.38 -16.01
CA GLY A 89 23.63 -11.87 -17.37
C GLY A 89 23.55 -13.40 -17.48
N LYS A 90 22.81 -14.05 -16.57
CA LYS A 90 22.69 -15.52 -16.46
C LYS A 90 21.23 -15.96 -16.60
N SER A 91 21.02 -17.18 -17.11
CA SER A 91 19.73 -17.84 -17.07
C SER A 91 19.34 -18.24 -15.64
N ILE A 92 18.04 -18.45 -15.40
CA ILE A 92 17.48 -18.86 -14.10
C ILE A 92 18.19 -20.11 -13.56
N ASP A 93 18.48 -21.09 -14.41
CA ASP A 93 19.10 -22.37 -14.04
C ASP A 93 20.57 -22.22 -13.60
N ALA A 94 21.23 -21.19 -14.09
CA ALA A 94 22.66 -20.91 -13.82
C ALA A 94 22.90 -20.01 -12.59
N VAL A 95 21.83 -19.46 -11.99
CA VAL A 95 21.95 -18.59 -10.81
C VAL A 95 22.36 -19.40 -9.58
N THR A 96 23.43 -18.98 -8.93
CA THR A 96 23.93 -19.60 -7.71
C THR A 96 23.70 -18.71 -6.47
N GLY A 97 23.84 -19.31 -5.28
CA GLY A 97 23.80 -18.52 -4.03
C GLY A 97 24.94 -17.50 -3.92
N MET A 98 26.09 -17.76 -4.58
CA MET A 98 27.20 -16.80 -4.62
C MET A 98 26.82 -15.58 -5.47
N ASP A 99 26.20 -15.80 -6.63
CA ASP A 99 25.73 -14.73 -7.51
C ASP A 99 24.77 -13.79 -6.76
N LEU A 100 23.84 -14.36 -6.02
CA LEU A 100 22.90 -13.58 -5.21
C LEU A 100 23.60 -12.81 -4.08
N ARG A 101 24.61 -13.40 -3.42
CA ARG A 101 25.41 -12.68 -2.41
C ARG A 101 26.15 -11.50 -3.05
N MET A 102 26.74 -11.69 -4.22
CA MET A 102 27.44 -10.61 -4.95
C MET A 102 26.46 -9.51 -5.38
N TYR A 103 25.30 -9.87 -5.96
CA TYR A 103 24.26 -8.91 -6.33
C TYR A 103 23.80 -8.07 -5.14
N TYR A 104 23.43 -8.70 -4.03
CA TYR A 104 22.94 -7.97 -2.87
C TYR A 104 24.05 -7.22 -2.12
N GLY A 105 25.29 -7.71 -2.14
CA GLY A 105 26.46 -6.98 -1.67
C GLY A 105 26.64 -5.67 -2.43
N TYR A 106 26.63 -5.75 -3.77
CA TYR A 106 26.67 -4.57 -4.64
C TYR A 106 25.50 -3.61 -4.37
N MET A 107 24.26 -4.14 -4.31
CA MET A 107 23.08 -3.32 -4.06
C MET A 107 23.13 -2.61 -2.72
N ARG A 108 23.71 -3.24 -1.68
CA ARG A 108 23.90 -2.63 -0.38
C ARG A 108 24.95 -1.53 -0.41
N GLU A 109 26.09 -1.82 -1.01
CA GLU A 109 27.25 -0.91 -1.02
C GLU A 109 27.05 0.28 -1.97
N LYS A 110 26.65 0.03 -3.21
CA LYS A 110 26.52 1.06 -4.26
C LYS A 110 25.15 1.74 -4.33
N ARG A 111 24.07 1.06 -3.91
CA ARG A 111 22.70 1.59 -3.95
C ARG A 111 22.11 1.86 -2.57
N GLY A 112 22.82 1.61 -1.50
CA GLY A 112 22.37 1.91 -0.14
C GLY A 112 21.11 1.15 0.29
N ILE A 113 20.83 -0.03 -0.27
CA ILE A 113 19.60 -0.78 0.05
C ILE A 113 19.65 -1.24 1.51
N LYS A 114 18.60 -0.90 2.27
CA LYS A 114 18.45 -1.32 3.66
C LYS A 114 18.28 -2.84 3.77
N ALA A 115 18.82 -3.44 4.83
CA ALA A 115 18.74 -4.88 5.09
C ALA A 115 17.28 -5.43 5.07
N VAL A 116 16.30 -4.67 5.60
CA VAL A 116 14.87 -5.02 5.55
C VAL A 116 14.33 -5.11 4.11
N THR A 117 14.74 -4.18 3.24
CA THR A 117 14.35 -4.20 1.82
C THR A 117 14.98 -5.40 1.12
N MET A 118 16.25 -5.68 1.40
CA MET A 118 16.96 -6.83 0.87
C MET A 118 16.29 -8.14 1.29
N GLN A 119 15.92 -8.29 2.57
CA GLN A 119 15.18 -9.47 3.03
C GLN A 119 13.84 -9.65 2.30
N THR A 120 13.09 -8.56 2.10
CA THR A 120 11.84 -8.60 1.35
C THR A 120 12.05 -9.09 -0.08
N ARG A 121 13.10 -8.61 -0.75
CA ARG A 121 13.44 -9.02 -2.12
C ARG A 121 13.92 -10.46 -2.18
N LEU A 122 14.75 -10.91 -1.21
CA LEU A 122 15.12 -12.32 -1.07
C LEU A 122 13.90 -13.21 -0.88
N HIS A 123 12.89 -12.76 -0.12
CA HIS A 123 11.64 -13.49 0.01
C HIS A 123 10.88 -13.62 -1.33
N TYR A 124 10.89 -12.57 -2.17
CA TYR A 124 10.31 -12.65 -3.51
C TYR A 124 11.04 -13.70 -4.36
N LEU A 125 12.36 -13.66 -4.39
CA LEU A 125 13.18 -14.62 -5.11
C LEU A 125 12.97 -16.05 -4.58
N SER A 126 12.98 -16.23 -3.25
CA SER A 126 12.76 -17.56 -2.67
C SER A 126 11.41 -18.16 -3.08
N SER A 127 10.33 -17.35 -3.05
CA SER A 127 9.01 -17.82 -3.49
C SER A 127 8.98 -18.21 -4.97
N PHE A 128 9.77 -17.55 -5.81
CA PHE A 128 9.91 -17.86 -7.22
C PHE A 128 10.65 -19.19 -7.41
N TRP A 129 11.86 -19.34 -6.80
CA TRP A 129 12.63 -20.58 -6.92
C TRP A 129 11.97 -21.77 -6.22
N ASP A 130 11.26 -21.56 -5.10
CA ASP A 130 10.49 -22.63 -4.45
C ASP A 130 9.36 -23.13 -5.37
N PHE A 131 8.70 -22.24 -6.12
CA PHE A 131 7.74 -22.62 -7.15
C PHE A 131 8.42 -23.45 -8.26
N LEU A 132 9.55 -23.01 -8.79
CA LEU A 132 10.25 -23.75 -9.85
C LEU A 132 10.71 -25.14 -9.41
N ILE A 133 11.05 -25.32 -8.11
CA ILE A 133 11.35 -26.65 -7.56
C ILE A 133 10.09 -27.52 -7.50
N THR A 134 8.96 -26.94 -7.07
CA THR A 134 7.69 -27.66 -7.00
C THR A 134 7.23 -28.14 -8.38
N GLU A 135 7.50 -27.39 -9.41
CA GLU A 135 7.20 -27.75 -10.81
C GLU A 135 8.36 -28.52 -11.49
N GLU A 136 9.35 -28.96 -10.73
CA GLU A 136 10.53 -29.73 -11.19
C GLU A 136 11.37 -29.05 -12.27
N LEU A 137 11.24 -27.71 -12.41
CA LEU A 137 11.93 -26.90 -13.43
C LEU A 137 13.38 -26.56 -13.05
N VAL A 138 13.71 -26.61 -11.74
CA VAL A 138 15.08 -26.41 -11.21
C VAL A 138 15.34 -27.36 -10.04
N ARG A 139 16.62 -27.69 -9.80
CA ARG A 139 16.99 -28.66 -8.75
C ARG A 139 17.09 -28.08 -7.35
N SER A 140 17.36 -26.78 -7.21
CA SER A 140 17.58 -26.17 -5.90
C SER A 140 17.26 -24.68 -5.88
N ASN A 141 16.93 -24.16 -4.68
CA ASN A 141 16.70 -22.74 -4.48
C ASN A 141 18.03 -22.05 -4.05
N PRO A 142 18.64 -21.20 -4.91
CA PRO A 142 19.89 -20.54 -4.62
C PRO A 142 19.77 -19.54 -3.46
N VAL A 143 18.56 -19.02 -3.19
CA VAL A 143 18.31 -18.05 -2.11
C VAL A 143 18.58 -18.66 -0.74
N LYS A 144 18.32 -19.97 -0.55
CA LYS A 144 18.58 -20.68 0.72
C LYS A 144 20.09 -20.68 1.08
N LYS A 145 20.96 -20.51 0.08
CA LYS A 145 22.42 -20.44 0.27
C LYS A 145 22.93 -19.02 0.53
N VAL A 146 22.08 -17.99 0.49
CA VAL A 146 22.49 -16.60 0.76
C VAL A 146 22.79 -16.38 2.25
N GLY A 147 22.10 -17.10 3.12
CA GLY A 147 22.20 -16.98 4.56
C GLY A 147 21.17 -16.03 5.17
N THR A 148 21.16 -15.96 6.50
CA THR A 148 20.22 -15.13 7.25
C THR A 148 20.77 -13.71 7.42
N LEU A 149 19.97 -12.70 7.06
CA LEU A 149 20.34 -11.32 7.29
C LEU A 149 20.10 -10.93 8.75
N LYS A 150 21.11 -10.36 9.38
CA LYS A 150 20.93 -9.73 10.69
C LYS A 150 20.16 -8.42 10.50
N LEU A 151 18.92 -8.37 10.96
CA LEU A 151 18.09 -7.17 10.92
C LEU A 151 18.19 -6.43 12.24
N GLU A 152 18.48 -5.15 12.17
CA GLU A 152 18.29 -4.25 13.29
C GLU A 152 16.78 -3.99 13.47
N LYS A 153 16.28 -4.28 14.67
CA LYS A 153 14.88 -3.95 15.02
C LYS A 153 14.79 -2.46 15.34
N GLU A 154 14.46 -1.65 14.32
CA GLU A 154 14.14 -0.24 14.56
C GLU A 154 12.79 -0.15 15.28
N ILE A 155 12.82 0.32 16.53
CA ILE A 155 11.58 0.62 17.27
C ILE A 155 10.97 1.88 16.68
N LYS A 156 9.91 1.70 15.93
CA LYS A 156 9.18 2.81 15.32
C LYS A 156 8.33 3.48 16.39
N LYS A 157 8.66 4.70 16.79
CA LYS A 157 7.97 5.44 17.85
C LYS A 157 6.60 6.00 17.42
N PRO A 158 5.59 6.03 18.31
CA PRO A 158 4.35 6.79 18.09
C PRO A 158 4.65 8.30 18.05
N PHE A 159 3.68 9.13 17.75
CA PHE A 159 3.78 10.56 18.03
C PHE A 159 3.73 10.80 19.54
N SER A 160 4.50 11.77 20.03
CA SER A 160 4.29 12.32 21.37
C SER A 160 3.04 13.23 21.40
N ALA A 161 2.53 13.53 22.59
CA ALA A 161 1.43 14.48 22.75
C ALA A 161 1.79 15.85 22.14
N GLU A 162 3.01 16.32 22.40
CA GLU A 162 3.53 17.58 21.86
C GLU A 162 3.64 17.55 20.30
N GLU A 163 4.15 16.46 19.72
CA GLU A 163 4.19 16.31 18.26
C GLU A 163 2.77 16.34 17.65
N MET A 164 1.78 15.73 18.33
CA MET A 164 0.39 15.75 17.87
C MET A 164 -0.19 17.18 17.92
N GLU A 165 0.07 17.96 18.98
CA GLU A 165 -0.38 19.35 19.03
C GLU A 165 0.29 20.20 17.96
N ARG A 166 1.61 20.09 17.76
CA ARG A 166 2.30 20.80 16.68
C ARG A 166 1.72 20.46 15.29
N LEU A 167 1.36 19.20 15.04
CA LEU A 167 0.68 18.81 13.79
C LEU A 167 -0.70 19.44 13.68
N ARG A 168 -1.44 19.55 14.78
CA ARG A 168 -2.75 20.18 14.88
C ARG A 168 -2.70 21.67 14.55
N ASP A 169 -1.74 22.36 15.14
CA ASP A 169 -1.54 23.81 14.96
C ASP A 169 -1.02 24.16 13.56
N ALA A 170 -0.22 23.28 12.97
CA ALA A 170 0.32 23.47 11.64
C ALA A 170 -0.67 23.21 10.49
N CYS A 171 -1.89 22.76 10.77
CA CYS A 171 -2.90 22.50 9.74
C CYS A 171 -3.33 23.79 9.06
N PRO A 172 -3.19 23.90 7.72
CA PRO A 172 -3.52 25.15 7.00
C PRO A 172 -5.02 25.41 6.88
N GLY A 173 -5.84 24.37 7.09
CA GLY A 173 -7.29 24.47 6.96
C GLY A 173 -8.02 23.30 7.61
N VAL A 174 -9.33 23.40 7.64
CA VAL A 174 -10.22 22.44 8.29
C VAL A 174 -10.12 21.04 7.70
N ARG A 175 -9.92 20.93 6.38
CA ARG A 175 -9.72 19.62 5.70
C ARG A 175 -8.56 18.84 6.32
N ASP A 176 -7.39 19.45 6.40
CA ASP A 176 -6.18 18.78 6.85
C ASP A 176 -6.28 18.46 8.35
N ARG A 177 -6.92 19.35 9.14
CA ARG A 177 -7.23 19.07 10.54
C ARG A 177 -8.19 17.88 10.68
N ALA A 178 -9.28 17.84 9.90
CA ALA A 178 -10.21 16.72 9.88
C ALA A 178 -9.50 15.40 9.51
N MET A 179 -8.57 15.43 8.56
CA MET A 179 -7.82 14.25 8.12
C MET A 179 -6.94 13.67 9.24
N ILE A 180 -6.19 14.50 9.96
CA ILE A 180 -5.32 14.00 11.03
C ILE A 180 -6.11 13.51 12.24
N GLU A 181 -7.20 14.22 12.62
CA GLU A 181 -8.08 13.76 13.68
C GLU A 181 -8.78 12.45 13.31
N PHE A 182 -9.21 12.31 12.06
CA PHE A 182 -9.78 11.06 11.55
C PHE A 182 -8.79 9.89 11.59
N LEU A 183 -7.56 10.10 11.12
CA LEU A 183 -6.51 9.08 11.15
C LEU A 183 -6.15 8.65 12.58
N TYR A 184 -6.02 9.63 13.48
CA TYR A 184 -5.73 9.38 14.90
C TYR A 184 -6.88 8.65 15.59
N SER A 185 -8.12 9.11 15.38
CA SER A 185 -9.30 8.54 15.99
C SER A 185 -9.56 7.09 15.58
N THR A 186 -9.60 6.85 14.27
CA THR A 186 -10.07 5.58 13.69
C THR A 186 -8.97 4.54 13.51
N GLY A 187 -7.72 4.96 13.50
CA GLY A 187 -6.59 4.07 13.22
C GLY A 187 -6.67 3.33 11.88
N VAL A 188 -7.46 3.79 10.91
CA VAL A 188 -7.64 3.16 9.60
C VAL A 188 -6.34 3.13 8.79
N ARG A 189 -6.24 2.19 7.84
CA ARG A 189 -5.17 2.22 6.84
C ARG A 189 -5.42 3.34 5.84
N VAL A 190 -4.36 3.91 5.30
CA VAL A 190 -4.49 5.00 4.31
C VAL A 190 -5.33 4.61 3.09
N SER A 191 -5.27 3.35 2.66
CA SER A 191 -6.09 2.84 1.56
C SER A 191 -7.57 2.71 1.93
N GLU A 192 -7.87 2.38 3.18
CA GLU A 192 -9.23 2.35 3.71
C GLU A 192 -9.80 3.79 3.74
N MET A 193 -9.05 4.72 4.34
CA MET A 193 -9.43 6.14 4.35
C MET A 193 -9.68 6.71 2.97
N ALA A 194 -8.80 6.41 2.00
CA ALA A 194 -8.94 6.90 0.63
C ALA A 194 -10.16 6.33 -0.09
N ALA A 195 -10.69 5.18 0.33
CA ALA A 195 -11.83 4.53 -0.30
C ALA A 195 -13.19 5.03 0.22
N LEU A 196 -13.24 5.66 1.41
CA LEU A 196 -14.47 6.06 2.06
C LEU A 196 -15.21 7.17 1.32
N ASN A 197 -16.54 7.09 1.37
CA ASN A 197 -17.49 8.14 1.03
C ASN A 197 -18.05 8.79 2.30
N VAL A 198 -18.74 9.91 2.15
CA VAL A 198 -19.39 10.61 3.27
C VAL A 198 -20.42 9.73 3.95
N GLY A 199 -21.27 9.06 3.17
CA GLY A 199 -22.33 8.19 3.67
C GLY A 199 -21.87 6.91 4.37
N ASP A 200 -20.57 6.55 4.27
CA ASP A 200 -20.01 5.41 5.01
C ASP A 200 -19.86 5.68 6.52
N ILE A 201 -20.13 6.93 6.96
CA ILE A 201 -19.94 7.36 8.34
C ILE A 201 -21.27 7.61 9.03
N GLU A 202 -21.58 6.84 10.04
CA GLU A 202 -22.73 7.10 10.91
C GLU A 202 -22.38 8.16 11.97
N MET A 203 -22.57 9.44 11.60
CA MET A 203 -22.21 10.57 12.46
C MET A 203 -22.95 10.59 13.79
N GLY A 204 -24.16 10.02 13.86
CA GLY A 204 -24.93 9.90 15.09
C GLY A 204 -24.22 9.04 16.12
N ARG A 205 -23.90 7.81 15.75
CA ARG A 205 -23.23 6.81 16.57
C ARG A 205 -21.71 6.96 16.61
N GLN A 206 -21.13 7.85 15.79
CA GLN A 206 -19.68 8.01 15.65
C GLN A 206 -18.98 6.70 15.19
N GLU A 207 -19.64 5.92 14.36
CA GLU A 207 -19.19 4.62 13.86
C GLU A 207 -18.98 4.65 12.35
N LEU A 208 -18.07 3.81 11.89
CA LEU A 208 -17.94 3.48 10.48
C LEU A 208 -17.44 2.04 10.30
N ILE A 209 -17.83 1.44 9.19
CA ILE A 209 -17.34 0.13 8.77
C ILE A 209 -16.26 0.33 7.74
N VAL A 210 -15.12 -0.34 7.92
CA VAL A 210 -14.03 -0.33 6.95
C VAL A 210 -13.70 -1.75 6.49
N TYR A 211 -13.36 -1.86 5.21
CA TYR A 211 -13.03 -3.12 4.56
C TYR A 211 -11.52 -3.32 4.52
N GLY A 212 -11.04 -4.33 5.22
CA GLY A 212 -9.63 -4.69 5.29
C GLY A 212 -9.16 -5.59 4.15
N LYS A 213 -7.96 -6.17 4.31
CA LYS A 213 -7.43 -7.17 3.39
C LYS A 213 -8.31 -8.41 3.39
N GLY A 214 -8.72 -8.88 2.20
CA GLY A 214 -9.59 -10.05 2.07
C GLY A 214 -11.07 -9.74 2.35
N SER A 215 -11.50 -8.48 2.17
CA SER A 215 -12.90 -8.04 2.38
C SER A 215 -13.43 -8.26 3.80
N LYS A 216 -12.53 -8.39 4.77
CA LYS A 216 -12.95 -8.47 6.17
C LYS A 216 -13.41 -7.10 6.64
N GLU A 217 -14.63 -7.04 7.13
CA GLU A 217 -15.23 -5.86 7.75
C GLU A 217 -14.75 -5.68 9.17
N ARG A 218 -14.57 -4.43 9.59
CA ARG A 218 -14.45 -4.08 11.00
C ARG A 218 -15.09 -2.74 11.26
N LYS A 219 -15.64 -2.59 12.43
CA LYS A 219 -16.08 -1.30 12.96
C LYS A 219 -14.90 -0.52 13.53
N THR A 220 -14.95 0.77 13.34
CA THR A 220 -14.05 1.72 14.02
C THR A 220 -14.84 2.98 14.39
N TYR A 221 -14.28 3.83 15.26
CA TYR A 221 -15.03 4.85 15.95
C TYR A 221 -14.38 6.21 15.81
N LEU A 222 -15.22 7.27 15.80
CA LEU A 222 -14.78 8.66 15.82
C LEU A 222 -14.73 9.18 17.26
N THR A 223 -13.65 9.85 17.62
CA THR A 223 -13.62 10.72 18.81
C THR A 223 -14.45 11.98 18.56
N ASP A 224 -14.84 12.68 19.63
CA ASP A 224 -15.59 13.94 19.50
C ASP A 224 -14.82 14.98 18.68
N SER A 225 -13.51 15.06 18.85
CA SER A 225 -12.65 15.94 18.05
C SER A 225 -12.69 15.59 16.56
N ALA A 226 -12.56 14.30 16.22
CA ALA A 226 -12.64 13.85 14.82
C ALA A 226 -14.02 14.15 14.23
N LYS A 227 -15.10 13.87 14.97
CA LYS A 227 -16.47 14.18 14.56
C LYS A 227 -16.68 15.69 14.33
N PHE A 228 -16.17 16.52 15.25
CA PHE A 228 -16.29 17.98 15.15
C PHE A 228 -15.62 18.53 13.88
N TYR A 229 -14.35 18.22 13.67
CA TYR A 229 -13.61 18.71 12.51
C TYR A 229 -14.12 18.12 11.19
N LEU A 230 -14.54 16.85 11.21
CA LEU A 230 -15.12 16.21 10.03
C LEU A 230 -16.43 16.86 9.62
N LYS A 231 -17.36 17.10 10.57
CA LYS A 231 -18.61 17.82 10.31
C LYS A 231 -18.36 19.23 9.75
N ARG A 232 -17.41 19.94 10.32
CA ARG A 232 -17.03 21.27 9.87
C ARG A 232 -16.51 21.25 8.44
N TYR A 233 -15.60 20.33 8.12
CA TYR A 233 -15.05 20.16 6.79
C TYR A 233 -16.14 19.79 5.76
N LEU A 234 -17.00 18.84 6.09
CA LEU A 234 -18.07 18.41 5.18
C LEU A 234 -19.09 19.54 4.93
N LYS A 235 -19.40 20.35 5.95
CA LYS A 235 -20.26 21.53 5.81
C LYS A 235 -19.62 22.60 4.92
N GLU A 236 -18.33 22.92 5.09
CA GLU A 236 -17.62 23.89 4.26
C GLU A 236 -17.55 23.46 2.79
N ARG A 237 -17.59 22.16 2.52
CA ARG A 237 -17.54 21.60 1.16
C ARG A 237 -18.93 21.38 0.55
N ASP A 238 -19.99 21.50 1.30
CA ASP A 238 -21.36 21.09 0.92
C ASP A 238 -21.42 19.64 0.39
N ALA A 239 -20.77 18.72 1.14
CA ALA A 239 -20.51 17.35 0.71
C ALA A 239 -21.77 16.48 0.79
N LYS A 240 -22.00 15.66 -0.24
CA LYS A 240 -23.10 14.70 -0.32
C LYS A 240 -22.66 13.29 0.04
N ASP A 241 -23.59 12.43 0.46
CA ASP A 241 -23.31 11.09 0.95
C ASP A 241 -22.55 10.19 -0.05
N ASN A 242 -22.81 10.33 -1.34
CA ASN A 242 -22.14 9.56 -2.40
C ASN A 242 -20.78 10.09 -2.81
N GLU A 243 -20.37 11.23 -2.27
CA GLU A 243 -19.06 11.84 -2.56
C GLU A 243 -17.95 11.26 -1.70
N PRO A 244 -16.67 11.37 -2.17
CA PRO A 244 -15.54 10.95 -1.37
C PRO A 244 -15.48 11.66 -0.02
N LEU A 245 -15.16 10.94 1.05
CA LEU A 245 -15.00 11.52 2.39
C LEU A 245 -13.98 12.67 2.39
N PHE A 246 -12.84 12.47 1.73
CA PHE A 246 -11.83 13.50 1.56
C PHE A 246 -11.56 13.77 0.09
N GLY A 247 -11.78 15.01 -0.30
CA GLY A 247 -11.53 15.51 -1.65
C GLY A 247 -10.11 16.06 -1.85
N ALA A 248 -9.70 16.15 -3.11
CA ALA A 248 -8.47 16.83 -3.48
C ALA A 248 -8.59 18.35 -3.25
N GLU A 249 -7.48 19.02 -2.97
CA GLU A 249 -7.45 20.44 -2.55
C GLU A 249 -8.13 21.38 -3.55
N HIS A 250 -7.77 21.25 -4.83
CA HIS A 250 -8.30 22.12 -5.90
C HIS A 250 -9.53 21.55 -6.60
N ARG A 251 -9.93 20.31 -6.29
CA ARG A 251 -11.11 19.63 -6.82
C ARG A 251 -11.74 18.80 -5.72
N PRO A 252 -12.53 19.44 -4.85
CA PRO A 252 -13.11 18.78 -3.68
C PRO A 252 -14.06 17.63 -4.01
N ASP A 253 -14.63 17.62 -5.21
CA ASP A 253 -15.44 16.55 -5.79
C ASP A 253 -14.63 15.30 -6.15
N ARG A 254 -13.33 15.45 -6.39
CA ARG A 254 -12.46 14.33 -6.72
C ARG A 254 -11.85 13.70 -5.48
N ARG A 255 -11.92 12.38 -5.45
CA ARG A 255 -11.35 11.55 -4.38
C ARG A 255 -9.86 11.80 -4.20
N LEU A 256 -9.46 12.08 -2.96
CA LEU A 256 -8.04 12.20 -2.60
C LEU A 256 -7.38 10.81 -2.63
N THR A 257 -6.33 10.69 -3.42
CA THR A 257 -5.61 9.43 -3.58
C THR A 257 -4.73 9.11 -2.37
N VAL A 258 -4.34 7.83 -2.21
CA VAL A 258 -3.37 7.41 -1.19
C VAL A 258 -2.08 8.23 -1.27
N ALA A 259 -1.58 8.48 -2.49
CA ALA A 259 -0.38 9.30 -2.70
C ALA A 259 -0.60 10.75 -2.25
N GLY A 260 -1.79 11.32 -2.53
CA GLY A 260 -2.18 12.66 -2.08
C GLY A 260 -2.24 12.78 -0.57
N ILE A 261 -2.85 11.80 0.13
CA ILE A 261 -2.87 11.76 1.61
C ILE A 261 -1.44 11.70 2.16
N GLN A 262 -0.60 10.84 1.61
CA GLN A 262 0.78 10.70 2.06
C GLN A 262 1.62 11.96 1.78
N TYR A 263 1.37 12.63 0.66
CA TYR A 263 2.01 13.90 0.32
C TYR A 263 1.62 15.00 1.31
N MET A 264 0.31 15.19 1.54
CA MET A 264 -0.20 16.16 2.51
C MET A 264 0.42 15.95 3.90
N LEU A 265 0.45 14.70 4.40
CA LEU A 265 1.03 14.41 5.70
C LEU A 265 2.54 14.72 5.78
N ARG A 266 3.30 14.49 4.70
CA ARG A 266 4.71 14.88 4.65
C ARG A 266 4.88 16.39 4.71
N GLN A 267 4.06 17.15 3.95
CA GLN A 267 4.09 18.62 3.97
C GLN A 267 3.72 19.17 5.34
N LEU A 268 2.67 18.59 5.95
CA LEU A 268 2.25 18.96 7.30
C LEU A 268 3.34 18.68 8.33
N GLY A 269 3.99 17.51 8.25
CA GLY A 269 5.12 17.16 9.11
C GLY A 269 6.29 18.12 8.98
N ALA A 270 6.66 18.49 7.74
CA ALA A 270 7.71 19.47 7.49
C ALA A 270 7.36 20.85 8.10
N ARG A 271 6.11 21.30 7.94
CA ARG A 271 5.61 22.55 8.49
C ARG A 271 5.59 22.55 10.03
N ALA A 272 5.21 21.44 10.64
CA ALA A 272 5.15 21.27 12.09
C ALA A 272 6.51 20.96 12.74
N GLY A 273 7.58 20.78 11.97
CA GLY A 273 8.86 20.26 12.47
C GLY A 273 8.77 18.85 13.05
N VAL A 274 7.88 18.01 12.52
CA VAL A 274 7.66 16.63 12.98
C VAL A 274 8.09 15.65 11.90
N GLU A 275 9.18 14.95 12.17
CA GLU A 275 9.72 13.97 11.22
C GLU A 275 8.84 12.73 11.07
N LYS A 276 9.02 12.02 9.95
CA LYS A 276 8.37 10.73 9.67
C LYS A 276 6.85 10.78 9.83
N THR A 277 6.21 11.90 9.45
CA THR A 277 4.75 12.05 9.49
C THR A 277 4.10 11.27 8.34
N HIS A 278 3.45 10.17 8.69
CA HIS A 278 2.81 9.26 7.72
C HIS A 278 1.66 8.48 8.38
N PRO A 279 0.67 7.95 7.60
CA PRO A 279 -0.55 7.35 8.15
C PRO A 279 -0.32 6.24 9.19
N HIS A 280 0.68 5.38 8.97
CA HIS A 280 0.96 4.30 9.93
C HIS A 280 1.48 4.80 11.29
N ARG A 281 2.04 6.03 11.36
CA ARG A 281 2.45 6.60 12.64
C ARG A 281 1.24 7.03 13.46
N PHE A 282 0.18 7.60 12.85
CA PHE A 282 -1.11 7.88 13.51
C PHE A 282 -1.74 6.59 14.06
N ARG A 283 -1.81 5.57 13.22
CA ARG A 283 -2.36 4.27 13.63
C ARG A 283 -1.58 3.63 14.79
N ARG A 284 -0.27 3.79 14.81
CA ARG A 284 0.57 3.35 15.93
C ARG A 284 0.29 4.18 17.19
N THR A 285 0.15 5.49 17.05
CA THR A 285 -0.11 6.40 18.15
C THR A 285 -1.41 6.02 18.86
N ILE A 286 -2.53 5.89 18.12
CA ILE A 286 -3.80 5.47 18.74
C ILE A 286 -3.70 4.08 19.38
N ALA A 287 -3.01 3.12 18.73
CA ALA A 287 -2.82 1.80 19.33
C ALA A 287 -2.08 1.87 20.67
N THR A 288 -0.99 2.64 20.72
CA THR A 288 -0.19 2.82 21.94
C THR A 288 -0.99 3.55 23.02
N ASP A 289 -1.76 4.58 22.65
CA ASP A 289 -2.58 5.36 23.57
C ASP A 289 -3.73 4.53 24.17
N LEU A 290 -4.41 3.70 23.35
CA LEU A 290 -5.46 2.82 23.83
C LEU A 290 -4.92 1.77 24.82
N LEU A 291 -3.77 1.17 24.52
CA LEU A 291 -3.09 0.23 25.43
C LEU A 291 -2.65 0.94 26.71
N ALA A 292 -2.11 2.16 26.60
CA ALA A 292 -1.69 2.94 27.77
C ALA A 292 -2.86 3.34 28.68
N ARG A 293 -4.06 3.51 28.10
CA ARG A 293 -5.32 3.77 28.85
C ARG A 293 -5.99 2.50 29.38
N GLY A 294 -5.40 1.34 29.18
CA GLY A 294 -5.87 0.07 29.74
C GLY A 294 -6.80 -0.74 28.84
N MET A 295 -6.97 -0.37 27.56
CA MET A 295 -7.75 -1.22 26.63
C MET A 295 -7.03 -2.56 26.45
N PRO A 296 -7.71 -3.70 26.61
CA PRO A 296 -7.13 -5.02 26.38
C PRO A 296 -6.54 -5.15 24.96
N ILE A 297 -5.40 -5.84 24.85
CA ILE A 297 -4.69 -5.97 23.57
C ILE A 297 -5.53 -6.66 22.49
N GLU A 298 -6.41 -7.58 22.88
CA GLU A 298 -7.34 -8.27 21.99
C GLU A 298 -8.33 -7.28 21.36
N GLN A 299 -8.85 -6.33 22.17
CA GLN A 299 -9.75 -5.29 21.68
C GLN A 299 -9.01 -4.30 20.77
N VAL A 300 -7.77 -3.94 21.10
CA VAL A 300 -6.93 -3.09 20.21
C VAL A 300 -6.62 -3.82 18.91
N LYS A 301 -6.36 -5.13 18.95
CA LYS A 301 -6.17 -5.96 17.76
C LYS A 301 -7.42 -5.94 16.87
N GLU A 302 -8.60 -6.11 17.44
CA GLU A 302 -9.89 -6.10 16.74
C GLU A 302 -10.17 -4.72 16.13
N PHE A 303 -10.07 -3.68 16.95
CA PHE A 303 -10.22 -2.27 16.52
C PHE A 303 -9.32 -1.94 15.31
N LEU A 304 -8.08 -2.38 15.33
CA LEU A 304 -7.14 -2.16 14.23
C LEU A 304 -7.35 -3.13 13.05
N GLY A 305 -8.01 -4.28 13.25
CA GLY A 305 -8.13 -5.34 12.26
C GLY A 305 -6.78 -5.99 11.92
N HIS A 306 -6.03 -6.39 12.94
CA HIS A 306 -4.81 -7.16 12.79
C HIS A 306 -5.13 -8.66 12.79
N GLU A 307 -4.71 -9.39 11.76
CA GLU A 307 -4.91 -10.84 11.70
C GLU A 307 -4.10 -11.57 12.78
N LYS A 308 -2.88 -11.09 13.05
CA LYS A 308 -1.96 -11.68 14.04
C LYS A 308 -1.79 -10.76 15.24
N LEU A 309 -1.76 -11.33 16.44
CA LEU A 309 -1.51 -10.60 17.68
C LEU A 309 -0.12 -9.97 17.70
N ASP A 310 0.88 -10.66 17.13
CA ASP A 310 2.26 -10.17 17.01
C ASP A 310 2.36 -8.77 16.39
N THR A 311 1.43 -8.44 15.46
CA THR A 311 1.37 -7.11 14.84
C THR A 311 0.96 -6.03 15.86
N THR A 312 0.18 -6.39 16.86
CA THR A 312 -0.26 -5.47 17.93
C THR A 312 0.76 -5.42 19.07
N LEU A 313 1.42 -6.54 19.35
CA LEU A 313 2.49 -6.62 20.37
C LEU A 313 3.66 -5.67 20.09
N ILE A 314 3.90 -5.30 18.84
CA ILE A 314 4.92 -4.29 18.46
C ILE A 314 4.63 -2.92 19.12
N TYR A 315 3.39 -2.65 19.52
CA TYR A 315 2.98 -1.41 20.20
C TYR A 315 3.02 -1.53 21.72
N CYS A 316 3.17 -2.74 22.25
CA CYS A 316 3.28 -2.99 23.69
C CYS A 316 4.71 -2.70 24.14
N THR A 317 5.00 -1.45 24.47
CA THR A 317 6.14 -1.16 25.33
C THR A 317 5.63 -1.29 26.78
N VAL A 318 5.78 -2.48 27.35
CA VAL A 318 5.41 -2.68 28.76
C VAL A 318 6.37 -1.86 29.61
N LYS A 319 5.87 -0.75 30.15
CA LYS A 319 6.63 0.00 31.15
C LYS A 319 6.56 -0.74 32.48
N GLU A 320 7.68 -0.85 33.16
CA GLU A 320 7.78 -1.51 34.49
C GLU A 320 6.75 -0.95 35.48
N GLU A 321 6.49 0.36 35.42
CA GLU A 321 5.44 1.03 36.19
C GLU A 321 4.03 0.49 35.94
N GLN A 322 3.71 0.11 34.69
CA GLN A 322 2.41 -0.49 34.33
C GLN A 322 2.29 -1.91 34.89
N VAL A 323 3.37 -2.69 34.87
CA VAL A 323 3.40 -4.02 35.49
C VAL A 323 3.14 -3.90 36.98
N LYS A 324 3.82 -2.96 37.66
CA LYS A 324 3.64 -2.69 39.11
C LYS A 324 2.23 -2.23 39.44
N ALA A 325 1.64 -1.35 38.62
CA ALA A 325 0.26 -0.89 38.83
C ALA A 325 -0.76 -2.02 38.60
N SER A 326 -0.57 -2.84 37.58
CA SER A 326 -1.41 -4.01 37.28
C SER A 326 -1.29 -5.04 38.39
N HIS A 327 -0.09 -5.36 38.84
CA HIS A 327 0.11 -6.28 39.98
C HIS A 327 -0.65 -5.81 41.20
N ARG A 328 -0.57 -4.52 41.58
CA ARG A 328 -1.32 -3.97 42.74
C ARG A 328 -2.84 -4.02 42.56
N LYS A 329 -3.34 -4.03 41.31
CA LYS A 329 -4.78 -4.06 41.02
C LYS A 329 -5.36 -5.48 41.04
N TYR A 330 -4.57 -6.46 40.70
CA TYR A 330 -5.04 -7.84 40.46
C TYR A 330 -4.46 -8.87 41.47
N ALA A 331 -3.48 -8.52 42.30
CA ALA A 331 -2.98 -9.28 43.43
C ALA A 331 -3.57 -8.78 44.77
#